data_c77b4a0dc04c419a222ab953f2c77ae1
#
_entry.id   c77b4a0dc04c419a222ab953f2c77ae1
#
_cell.length_a   1.000
_cell.length_b   1.000
_cell.length_c   1.000
_cell.angle_alpha   90.00
_cell.angle_beta   90.00
_cell.angle_gamma   90.00
#
_symmetry.space_group_name_H-M   'P 1'
#
loop_
_entity.id
_entity.type
_entity.pdbx_description
1 polymer ?
#
loop_
_entity_poly.entity_id
_entity_poly.type
_entity_poly.pdbx_seq_one_letter_code
_entity_poly.pdbx_strand_id
1 'polypeptide(L)'
;MRFVRYQKPNLPPRQGWLSGDAVGPIEGSIFTEFRRLEAEEELSQIKLLPPVLPSKIICVGRNYAAHASEHGAEVPEVPLLFLKPPSAVIGHLDTIILPPQSHQVEHEAELAIVIGKRGRWILPDQAEDYILGYTIANDVTARDLQTRDHQWTRAKGFDTFCPIGPWIETEFNPADALITCTVNDDIRQMASTHEMVFNIYQLIAFASSVMTLEPGDLILTGTPAGVSPLADGDIVRITIEGIGTLENPVKAEAPH
;
A
#
# COMPACT_ATOMS: atom_id res chain seq x y z
N MET A 1 -6.30 -10.19 13.26
CA MET A 1 -5.13 -11.09 13.16
C MET A 1 -4.17 -10.56 12.09
N ARG A 2 -2.85 -10.64 12.34
CA ARG A 2 -1.84 -10.11 11.41
C ARG A 2 -1.21 -11.22 10.60
N PHE A 3 -1.30 -11.14 9.28
CA PHE A 3 -0.60 -12.03 8.36
C PHE A 3 0.68 -11.36 7.84
N VAL A 4 1.77 -12.12 7.82
CA VAL A 4 3.07 -11.70 7.33
C VAL A 4 3.53 -12.62 6.19
N ARG A 5 4.34 -12.08 5.29
CA ARG A 5 5.20 -12.86 4.41
C ARG A 5 6.63 -12.55 4.82
N TYR A 6 7.40 -13.57 5.13
CA TYR A 6 8.73 -13.40 5.72
C TYR A 6 9.75 -14.38 5.18
N GLN A 7 11.01 -14.06 5.40
CA GLN A 7 12.13 -14.90 5.01
C GLN A 7 13.14 -14.98 6.16
N LYS A 8 13.57 -16.19 6.48
CA LYS A 8 14.74 -16.48 7.32
C LYS A 8 16.00 -16.51 6.45
N PRO A 9 17.20 -16.24 7.01
CA PRO A 9 18.46 -16.38 6.28
C PRO A 9 18.57 -17.76 5.62
N ASN A 10 18.87 -17.77 4.31
CA ASN A 10 19.07 -18.99 3.50
C ASN A 10 17.86 -19.93 3.35
N LEU A 11 16.66 -19.49 3.72
CA LEU A 11 15.42 -20.25 3.53
C LEU A 11 14.50 -19.54 2.51
N PRO A 12 13.59 -20.27 1.85
CA PRO A 12 12.61 -19.66 0.97
C PRO A 12 11.59 -18.80 1.75
N PRO A 13 10.97 -17.81 1.09
CA PRO A 13 9.87 -17.05 1.66
C PRO A 13 8.73 -17.93 2.13
N ARG A 14 8.07 -17.54 3.23
CA ARG A 14 6.91 -18.21 3.81
C ARG A 14 5.82 -17.24 4.18
N GLN A 15 4.59 -17.70 4.19
CA GLN A 15 3.47 -17.04 4.86
C GLN A 15 3.49 -17.39 6.36
N GLY A 16 3.13 -16.43 7.17
CA GLY A 16 3.05 -16.58 8.63
C GLY A 16 1.98 -15.69 9.24
N TRP A 17 1.83 -15.84 10.53
CA TRP A 17 0.97 -15.02 11.37
C TRP A 17 1.76 -14.47 12.56
N LEU A 18 1.37 -13.29 13.03
CA LEU A 18 2.06 -12.58 14.09
C LEU A 18 1.29 -12.70 15.41
N SER A 19 2.02 -12.99 16.48
CA SER A 19 1.52 -13.03 17.87
C SER A 19 2.45 -12.21 18.76
N GLY A 20 2.09 -10.96 19.04
CA GLY A 20 3.04 -10.01 19.63
C GLY A 20 4.25 -9.83 18.71
N ASP A 21 5.45 -10.11 19.20
CA ASP A 21 6.70 -10.05 18.43
C ASP A 21 7.16 -11.45 17.93
N ALA A 22 6.33 -12.46 18.06
CA ALA A 22 6.63 -13.80 17.58
C ALA A 22 5.86 -14.11 16.29
N VAL A 23 6.53 -14.80 15.36
CA VAL A 23 5.98 -15.22 14.07
C VAL A 23 5.87 -16.74 14.00
N GLY A 24 4.68 -17.22 13.65
CA GLY A 24 4.41 -18.62 13.36
C GLY A 24 4.17 -18.85 11.88
N PRO A 25 4.64 -20.00 11.31
CA PRO A 25 4.34 -20.34 9.94
C PRO A 25 2.86 -20.65 9.75
N ILE A 26 2.41 -20.52 8.50
CA ILE A 26 1.09 -20.96 8.04
C ILE A 26 1.28 -22.13 7.07
N GLU A 27 0.52 -23.20 7.29
CA GLU A 27 0.30 -24.28 6.32
C GLU A 27 -0.98 -24.01 5.55
N GLY A 28 -0.96 -24.16 4.23
CA GLY A 28 -2.08 -23.81 3.35
C GLY A 28 -1.93 -22.39 2.77
N SER A 29 -3.04 -21.71 2.57
CA SER A 29 -3.08 -20.36 1.98
C SER A 29 -4.00 -19.44 2.78
N ILE A 30 -3.54 -18.20 3.05
CA ILE A 30 -4.34 -17.16 3.70
C ILE A 30 -5.59 -16.77 2.91
N PHE A 31 -5.67 -17.17 1.64
CA PHE A 31 -6.81 -16.89 0.75
C PHE A 31 -7.83 -18.05 0.70
N THR A 32 -7.53 -19.17 1.33
CA THR A 32 -8.41 -20.35 1.36
C THR A 32 -8.43 -20.97 2.77
N GLU A 33 -8.10 -22.24 2.88
CA GLU A 33 -7.94 -22.90 4.17
C GLU A 33 -6.48 -22.86 4.62
N PHE A 34 -6.28 -22.56 5.89
CA PHE A 34 -4.94 -22.55 6.48
C PHE A 34 -4.96 -23.03 7.92
N ARG A 35 -3.80 -23.51 8.37
CA ARG A 35 -3.52 -23.86 9.76
C ARG A 35 -2.35 -23.02 10.26
N ARG A 36 -2.51 -22.40 11.43
CA ARG A 36 -1.43 -21.71 12.13
C ARG A 36 -0.58 -22.74 12.87
N LEU A 37 0.72 -22.66 12.67
CA LEU A 37 1.68 -23.40 13.47
C LEU A 37 2.18 -22.52 14.63
N GLU A 38 2.93 -23.11 15.56
CA GLU A 38 3.45 -22.42 16.73
C GLU A 38 4.32 -21.20 16.35
N ALA A 39 4.15 -20.10 17.09
CA ALA A 39 4.88 -18.87 16.83
C ALA A 39 6.17 -18.88 17.69
N GLU A 40 7.27 -19.31 17.08
CA GLU A 40 8.56 -19.50 17.73
C GLU A 40 9.65 -18.55 17.20
N GLU A 41 9.39 -17.89 16.05
CA GLU A 41 10.39 -17.04 15.41
C GLU A 41 10.26 -15.60 15.92
N GLU A 42 11.33 -14.99 16.36
CA GLU A 42 11.33 -13.57 16.71
C GLU A 42 11.27 -12.69 15.48
N LEU A 43 10.39 -11.68 15.48
CA LEU A 43 10.23 -10.72 14.39
C LEU A 43 11.55 -10.02 14.03
N SER A 44 12.40 -9.75 15.01
CA SER A 44 13.71 -9.12 14.83
C SER A 44 14.74 -9.98 14.08
N GLN A 45 14.51 -11.29 13.95
CA GLN A 45 15.45 -12.23 13.33
C GLN A 45 15.03 -12.67 11.92
N ILE A 46 13.95 -12.11 11.41
CA ILE A 46 13.43 -12.41 10.09
C ILE A 46 13.39 -11.15 9.22
N LYS A 47 13.42 -11.32 7.90
CA LYS A 47 13.10 -10.25 6.97
C LYS A 47 11.62 -10.30 6.62
N LEU A 48 10.90 -9.21 6.93
CA LEU A 48 9.56 -9.01 6.38
C LEU A 48 9.65 -8.74 4.88
N LEU A 49 8.78 -9.36 4.13
CA LEU A 49 8.63 -9.18 2.68
C LEU A 49 7.29 -8.51 2.41
N PRO A 50 7.06 -8.00 1.18
CA PRO A 50 5.71 -7.56 0.80
C PRO A 50 4.69 -8.63 1.20
N PRO A 51 3.65 -8.29 1.97
CA PRO A 51 2.75 -9.29 2.56
C PRO A 51 1.96 -10.09 1.52
N VAL A 52 1.78 -9.51 0.32
CA VAL A 52 1.20 -10.17 -0.86
C VAL A 52 2.04 -9.92 -2.11
N LEU A 53 1.84 -10.74 -3.14
CA LEU A 53 2.35 -10.54 -4.50
C LEU A 53 1.15 -10.35 -5.41
N PRO A 54 0.69 -9.10 -5.61
CA PRO A 54 -0.54 -8.82 -6.35
C PRO A 54 -0.41 -9.14 -7.83
N SER A 55 -1.51 -9.56 -8.46
CA SER A 55 -1.58 -9.66 -9.92
C SER A 55 -1.70 -8.27 -10.55
N LYS A 56 -2.30 -7.35 -9.85
CA LYS A 56 -2.44 -5.93 -10.19
C LYS A 56 -2.61 -5.09 -8.93
N ILE A 57 -2.24 -3.82 -9.05
CA ILE A 57 -2.41 -2.81 -8.01
C ILE A 57 -3.28 -1.71 -8.60
N ILE A 58 -4.50 -1.61 -8.10
CA ILE A 58 -5.47 -0.60 -8.50
C ILE A 58 -5.31 0.58 -7.55
N CYS A 59 -5.08 1.76 -8.09
CA CYS A 59 -4.89 2.97 -7.30
C CYS A 59 -6.01 3.96 -7.59
N VAL A 60 -6.34 4.79 -6.59
CA VAL A 60 -7.42 5.77 -6.66
C VAL A 60 -6.84 7.17 -6.53
N GLY A 61 -6.92 7.94 -7.59
CA GLY A 61 -6.48 9.35 -7.58
C GLY A 61 -7.52 10.28 -6.97
N ARG A 62 -7.04 11.32 -6.24
CA ARG A 62 -7.86 12.43 -5.73
C ARG A 62 -9.01 12.04 -4.81
N ASN A 63 -8.78 11.04 -3.97
CA ASN A 63 -9.82 10.55 -3.03
C ASN A 63 -9.87 11.32 -1.69
N TYR A 64 -9.07 12.36 -1.55
CA TYR A 64 -9.12 13.30 -0.43
C TYR A 64 -9.27 14.72 -0.98
N ALA A 65 -10.32 15.44 -0.55
CA ALA A 65 -10.62 16.77 -1.08
C ALA A 65 -9.47 17.77 -0.87
N ALA A 66 -8.82 17.72 0.29
CA ALA A 66 -7.67 18.58 0.60
C ALA A 66 -6.49 18.32 -0.35
N HIS A 67 -6.19 17.05 -0.67
CA HIS A 67 -5.14 16.69 -1.63
C HIS A 67 -5.49 17.12 -3.06
N ALA A 68 -6.74 16.97 -3.49
CA ALA A 68 -7.17 17.47 -4.79
C ALA A 68 -6.96 18.99 -4.91
N SER A 69 -7.35 19.75 -3.87
CA SER A 69 -7.17 21.19 -3.79
C SER A 69 -5.70 21.62 -3.80
N GLU A 70 -4.81 20.89 -3.11
CA GLU A 70 -3.35 21.12 -3.08
C GLU A 70 -2.74 21.12 -4.50
N HIS A 71 -3.27 20.29 -5.39
CA HIS A 71 -2.85 20.20 -6.78
C HIS A 71 -3.71 21.02 -7.76
N GLY A 72 -4.57 21.92 -7.27
CA GLY A 72 -5.46 22.73 -8.10
C GLY A 72 -6.45 21.92 -8.92
N ALA A 73 -6.82 20.74 -8.44
CA ALA A 73 -7.73 19.84 -9.12
C ALA A 73 -9.06 19.72 -8.37
N GLU A 74 -10.11 19.43 -9.11
CA GLU A 74 -11.42 19.12 -8.52
C GLU A 74 -11.50 17.65 -8.09
N VAL A 75 -12.35 17.39 -7.10
CA VAL A 75 -12.71 16.04 -6.72
C VAL A 75 -13.53 15.41 -7.86
N PRO A 76 -13.17 14.22 -8.36
CA PRO A 76 -13.88 13.60 -9.46
C PRO A 76 -15.29 13.13 -9.02
N GLU A 77 -16.26 13.14 -9.96
CA GLU A 77 -17.62 12.64 -9.71
C GLU A 77 -17.67 11.11 -9.50
N VAL A 78 -16.69 10.39 -10.04
CA VAL A 78 -16.51 8.93 -9.92
C VAL A 78 -15.05 8.62 -9.60
N PRO A 79 -14.72 7.47 -8.96
CA PRO A 79 -13.34 7.11 -8.66
C PRO A 79 -12.43 7.15 -9.89
N LEU A 80 -11.33 7.90 -9.81
CA LEU A 80 -10.32 7.95 -10.85
C LEU A 80 -9.33 6.81 -10.65
N LEU A 81 -9.42 5.76 -11.46
CA LEU A 81 -8.56 4.58 -11.33
C LEU A 81 -7.34 4.65 -12.25
N PHE A 82 -6.21 4.20 -11.72
CA PHE A 82 -5.01 3.87 -12.50
C PHE A 82 -4.34 2.62 -11.92
N LEU A 83 -3.31 2.12 -12.59
CA LEU A 83 -2.62 0.89 -12.18
C LEU A 83 -1.13 1.17 -11.93
N LYS A 84 -0.59 0.50 -10.92
CA LYS A 84 0.86 0.30 -10.77
C LYS A 84 1.22 -1.13 -11.17
N PRO A 85 2.38 -1.36 -11.81
CA PRO A 85 2.82 -2.71 -12.15
C PRO A 85 3.25 -3.47 -10.89
N PRO A 86 3.07 -4.79 -10.82
CA PRO A 86 3.57 -5.61 -9.72
C PRO A 86 5.08 -5.50 -9.47
N SER A 87 5.87 -5.18 -10.50
CA SER A 87 7.33 -4.96 -10.39
C SER A 87 7.71 -3.74 -9.53
N ALA A 88 6.76 -2.81 -9.32
CA ALA A 88 6.98 -1.66 -8.44
C ALA A 88 6.97 -2.01 -6.94
N VAL A 89 6.50 -3.21 -6.57
CA VAL A 89 6.28 -3.61 -5.18
C VAL A 89 7.60 -3.88 -4.46
N ILE A 90 7.75 -3.25 -3.30
CA ILE A 90 8.79 -3.54 -2.29
C ILE A 90 8.16 -3.65 -0.89
N GLY A 91 8.89 -4.21 0.05
CA GLY A 91 8.43 -4.42 1.43
C GLY A 91 8.94 -3.39 2.43
N HIS A 92 8.63 -3.65 3.68
CA HIS A 92 9.16 -2.90 4.82
C HIS A 92 10.68 -2.98 4.87
N LEU A 93 11.34 -1.83 5.09
CA LEU A 93 12.79 -1.64 5.09
C LEU A 93 13.50 -1.86 3.73
N ASP A 94 12.79 -2.18 2.67
CA ASP A 94 13.38 -2.14 1.33
C ASP A 94 13.53 -0.68 0.86
N THR A 95 14.51 -0.42 0.00
CA THR A 95 14.89 0.94 -0.41
C THR A 95 14.04 1.44 -1.58
N ILE A 96 13.48 2.65 -1.45
CA ILE A 96 12.90 3.41 -2.56
C ILE A 96 14.05 3.97 -3.39
N ILE A 97 14.07 3.72 -4.69
CA ILE A 97 15.11 4.22 -5.60
C ILE A 97 14.58 5.41 -6.40
N LEU A 98 15.25 6.56 -6.27
CA LEU A 98 14.92 7.75 -7.04
C LEU A 98 15.56 7.65 -8.44
N PRO A 99 14.74 7.52 -9.51
CA PRO A 99 15.25 7.34 -10.86
C PRO A 99 15.82 8.66 -11.42
N PRO A 100 16.89 8.63 -12.24
CA PRO A 100 17.51 9.84 -12.80
C PRO A 100 16.61 10.55 -13.82
N GLN A 101 15.51 9.93 -14.25
CA GLN A 101 14.53 10.49 -15.19
C GLN A 101 13.56 11.49 -14.55
N SER A 102 13.49 11.54 -13.21
CA SER A 102 12.63 12.47 -12.47
C SER A 102 13.44 13.35 -11.55
N HIS A 103 13.01 14.61 -11.45
CA HIS A 103 13.59 15.59 -10.53
C HIS A 103 12.68 15.87 -9.32
N GLN A 104 11.50 15.24 -9.28
CA GLN A 104 10.52 15.45 -8.21
C GLN A 104 9.77 14.15 -7.95
N VAL A 105 10.35 13.31 -7.08
CA VAL A 105 9.71 12.09 -6.57
C VAL A 105 9.12 12.38 -5.22
N GLU A 106 7.85 12.05 -5.02
CA GLU A 106 7.09 12.35 -3.80
C GLU A 106 6.51 11.08 -3.18
N HIS A 107 6.35 11.09 -1.85
CA HIS A 107 5.62 10.06 -1.10
C HIS A 107 4.11 10.33 -1.16
N GLU A 108 3.32 9.28 -1.09
CA GLU A 108 1.86 9.32 -0.94
C GLU A 108 1.43 8.21 0.03
N ALA A 109 1.13 8.59 1.28
CA ALA A 109 0.68 7.65 2.31
C ALA A 109 -0.76 7.20 2.07
N GLU A 110 -0.97 5.89 2.01
CA GLU A 110 -2.29 5.33 1.69
C GLU A 110 -2.64 4.11 2.53
N LEU A 111 -3.92 3.97 2.86
CA LEU A 111 -4.50 2.69 3.23
C LEU A 111 -4.59 1.82 1.98
N ALA A 112 -4.20 0.56 2.08
CA ALA A 112 -4.34 -0.42 1.00
C ALA A 112 -5.28 -1.56 1.44
N ILE A 113 -6.27 -1.85 0.61
CA ILE A 113 -7.19 -2.97 0.77
C ILE A 113 -6.55 -4.19 0.10
N VAL A 114 -6.49 -5.31 0.80
CA VAL A 114 -6.06 -6.60 0.25
C VAL A 114 -7.28 -7.44 -0.11
N ILE A 115 -7.45 -7.77 -1.37
CA ILE A 115 -8.56 -8.60 -1.83
C ILE A 115 -8.36 -10.06 -1.39
N GLY A 116 -9.36 -10.63 -0.76
CA GLY A 116 -9.33 -12.00 -0.24
C GLY A 116 -10.00 -13.03 -1.15
N LYS A 117 -10.93 -12.59 -1.99
CA LYS A 117 -11.80 -13.47 -2.78
C LYS A 117 -11.96 -12.95 -4.20
N ARG A 118 -11.93 -13.86 -5.17
CA ARG A 118 -12.19 -13.51 -6.57
C ARG A 118 -13.61 -12.97 -6.75
N GLY A 119 -13.75 -11.80 -7.42
CA GLY A 119 -15.04 -11.18 -7.65
C GLY A 119 -15.09 -10.24 -8.85
N ARG A 120 -16.29 -10.07 -9.34
CA ARG A 120 -16.64 -9.16 -10.44
C ARG A 120 -18.06 -8.64 -10.21
N TRP A 121 -18.33 -7.35 -10.47
CA TRP A 121 -19.64 -6.72 -10.23
C TRP A 121 -20.11 -6.83 -8.77
N ILE A 122 -19.18 -6.60 -7.83
CA ILE A 122 -19.44 -6.65 -6.39
C ILE A 122 -20.29 -5.42 -6.02
N LEU A 123 -21.37 -5.64 -5.27
CA LEU A 123 -22.16 -4.54 -4.75
C LEU A 123 -21.51 -3.96 -3.49
N PRO A 124 -21.70 -2.66 -3.18
CA PRO A 124 -21.07 -2.03 -2.00
C PRO A 124 -21.39 -2.72 -0.67
N ASP A 125 -22.61 -3.24 -0.51
CA ASP A 125 -23.08 -3.98 0.67
C ASP A 125 -22.51 -5.41 0.78
N GLN A 126 -21.88 -5.91 -0.28
CA GLN A 126 -21.20 -7.22 -0.32
C GLN A 126 -19.67 -7.08 -0.28
N ALA A 127 -19.14 -5.86 -0.39
CA ALA A 127 -17.71 -5.63 -0.60
C ALA A 127 -16.85 -6.15 0.57
N GLU A 128 -17.36 -6.13 1.81
CA GLU A 128 -16.67 -6.63 2.99
C GLU A 128 -16.30 -8.11 2.87
N ASP A 129 -17.16 -8.94 2.27
CA ASP A 129 -16.93 -10.37 2.04
C ASP A 129 -15.74 -10.67 1.11
N TYR A 130 -15.25 -9.66 0.39
CA TYR A 130 -14.13 -9.78 -0.55
C TYR A 130 -12.82 -9.22 0.00
N ILE A 131 -12.81 -8.66 1.21
CA ILE A 131 -11.64 -8.10 1.86
C ILE A 131 -10.96 -9.19 2.71
N LEU A 132 -9.66 -9.44 2.50
CA LEU A 132 -8.85 -10.24 3.42
C LEU A 132 -8.44 -9.43 4.64
N GLY A 133 -8.13 -8.16 4.43
CA GLY A 133 -7.64 -7.23 5.44
C GLY A 133 -7.02 -6.01 4.80
N TYR A 134 -6.23 -5.29 5.57
CA TYR A 134 -5.67 -4.00 5.21
C TYR A 134 -4.16 -3.96 5.47
N THR A 135 -3.48 -3.16 4.69
CA THR A 135 -2.05 -2.90 4.88
C THR A 135 -1.74 -1.43 4.55
N ILE A 136 -0.53 -1.01 4.81
CA ILE A 136 -0.06 0.34 4.47
C ILE A 136 0.56 0.28 3.09
N ALA A 137 0.38 1.34 2.30
CA ALA A 137 1.07 1.53 1.03
C ALA A 137 1.66 2.94 0.93
N ASN A 138 2.70 3.06 0.09
CA ASN A 138 3.23 4.33 -0.38
C ASN A 138 3.11 4.36 -1.90
N ASP A 139 2.22 5.20 -2.43
CA ASP A 139 2.07 5.39 -3.87
C ASP A 139 3.09 6.40 -4.41
N VAL A 140 4.38 6.01 -4.34
CA VAL A 140 5.50 6.87 -4.76
C VAL A 140 5.30 7.37 -6.18
N THR A 141 5.51 8.67 -6.39
CA THR A 141 5.12 9.37 -7.61
C THR A 141 6.23 10.27 -8.12
N ALA A 142 6.64 10.10 -9.39
CA ALA A 142 7.46 11.06 -10.12
C ALA A 142 6.55 12.21 -10.62
N ARG A 143 6.41 13.25 -9.82
CA ARG A 143 5.40 14.29 -9.99
C ARG A 143 5.59 15.11 -11.27
N ASP A 144 6.81 15.42 -11.63
CA ASP A 144 7.16 16.10 -12.88
C ASP A 144 6.77 15.27 -14.11
N LEU A 145 6.93 13.94 -14.05
CA LEU A 145 6.52 13.02 -15.12
C LEU A 145 4.99 12.87 -15.17
N GLN A 146 4.32 12.85 -14.01
CA GLN A 146 2.86 12.79 -13.94
C GLN A 146 2.22 13.99 -14.66
N THR A 147 2.76 15.20 -14.46
CA THR A 147 2.29 16.42 -15.10
C THR A 147 2.61 16.42 -16.59
N ARG A 148 3.81 16.00 -16.98
CA ARG A 148 4.29 16.03 -18.37
C ARG A 148 3.59 15.02 -19.27
N ASP A 149 3.39 13.80 -18.79
CA ASP A 149 2.94 12.69 -19.64
C ASP A 149 1.41 12.62 -19.75
N HIS A 150 0.68 13.23 -18.83
CA HIS A 150 -0.79 13.15 -18.69
C HIS A 150 -1.32 11.71 -18.45
N GLN A 151 -0.58 10.67 -18.85
CA GLN A 151 -0.82 9.26 -18.52
C GLN A 151 0.13 8.86 -17.39
N TRP A 152 -0.38 8.32 -16.29
CA TRP A 152 0.38 8.16 -15.05
C TRP A 152 1.27 6.91 -14.99
N THR A 153 1.21 6.04 -16.00
CA THR A 153 1.93 4.76 -16.01
C THR A 153 3.42 4.91 -15.68
N ARG A 154 4.12 5.84 -16.35
CA ARG A 154 5.55 6.07 -16.08
C ARG A 154 5.79 6.72 -14.73
N ALA A 155 5.00 7.72 -14.38
CA ALA A 155 5.14 8.45 -13.12
C ALA A 155 4.95 7.58 -11.88
N LYS A 156 4.12 6.54 -11.99
CA LYS A 156 3.71 5.65 -10.91
C LYS A 156 4.32 4.24 -10.99
N GLY A 157 4.96 3.89 -12.12
CA GLY A 157 5.33 2.53 -12.45
C GLY A 157 6.82 2.20 -12.36
N PHE A 158 7.68 3.08 -11.87
CA PHE A 158 9.09 2.73 -11.64
C PHE A 158 9.19 1.59 -10.63
N ASP A 159 10.20 0.76 -10.78
CA ASP A 159 10.56 -0.22 -9.76
C ASP A 159 10.72 0.48 -8.41
N THR A 160 10.36 -0.19 -7.33
CA THR A 160 10.36 0.33 -5.95
C THR A 160 9.30 1.41 -5.60
N PHE A 161 8.46 1.82 -6.54
CA PHE A 161 7.47 2.89 -6.34
C PHE A 161 6.16 2.44 -5.66
N CYS A 162 6.11 1.20 -5.17
CA CYS A 162 4.96 0.70 -4.40
C CYS A 162 5.41 -0.06 -3.14
N PRO A 163 6.00 0.62 -2.15
CA PRO A 163 6.20 0.02 -0.83
C PRO A 163 4.87 -0.40 -0.21
N ILE A 164 4.78 -1.64 0.32
CA ILE A 164 3.61 -2.16 1.02
C ILE A 164 4.00 -2.96 2.26
N GLY A 165 3.17 -2.92 3.29
CA GLY A 165 3.40 -3.68 4.52
C GLY A 165 3.13 -2.88 5.79
N PRO A 166 3.69 -3.28 6.93
CA PRO A 166 4.60 -4.42 7.13
C PRO A 166 3.89 -5.78 7.13
N TRP A 167 2.56 -5.79 7.35
CA TRP A 167 1.69 -6.99 7.40
C TRP A 167 0.29 -6.66 6.90
N ILE A 168 -0.57 -7.68 6.84
CA ILE A 168 -2.02 -7.51 6.63
C ILE A 168 -2.69 -7.62 8.00
N GLU A 169 -3.43 -6.58 8.40
CA GLU A 169 -4.30 -6.61 9.57
C GLU A 169 -5.74 -6.96 9.17
N THR A 170 -6.28 -8.04 9.72
CA THR A 170 -7.63 -8.52 9.38
C THR A 170 -8.72 -7.99 10.30
N GLU A 171 -8.35 -7.49 11.49
CA GLU A 171 -9.27 -6.95 12.50
C GLU A 171 -9.11 -5.44 12.60
N PHE A 172 -9.27 -4.75 11.47
CA PHE A 172 -9.07 -3.32 11.33
C PHE A 172 -10.40 -2.62 10.99
N ASN A 173 -10.67 -1.51 11.66
CA ASN A 173 -11.80 -0.65 11.30
C ASN A 173 -11.33 0.50 10.40
N PRO A 174 -11.65 0.47 9.11
CA PRO A 174 -11.20 1.49 8.16
C PRO A 174 -12.00 2.80 8.19
N ALA A 175 -13.04 2.90 9.03
CA ALA A 175 -13.96 4.03 9.00
C ALA A 175 -13.35 5.33 9.55
N ASP A 176 -12.46 5.23 10.54
CA ASP A 176 -11.84 6.40 11.18
C ASP A 176 -10.49 6.00 11.80
N ALA A 177 -9.48 5.89 10.97
CA ALA A 177 -8.12 5.57 11.39
C ALA A 177 -7.16 6.71 10.98
N LEU A 178 -6.28 7.12 11.88
CA LEU A 178 -5.29 8.14 11.60
C LEU A 178 -4.21 7.59 10.67
N ILE A 179 -3.96 8.30 9.56
CA ILE A 179 -2.83 8.09 8.65
C ILE A 179 -1.84 9.21 8.90
N THR A 180 -0.59 8.86 9.18
CA THR A 180 0.51 9.81 9.35
C THR A 180 1.69 9.41 8.48
N CYS A 181 2.28 10.37 7.76
CA CYS A 181 3.55 10.20 7.07
C CYS A 181 4.59 11.13 7.65
N THR A 182 5.77 10.59 7.98
CA THR A 182 6.95 11.39 8.32
C THR A 182 8.05 11.13 7.31
N VAL A 183 8.81 12.19 6.99
CA VAL A 183 10.07 12.10 6.26
C VAL A 183 11.16 12.56 7.21
N ASN A 184 12.07 11.67 7.52
CA ASN A 184 13.03 11.81 8.63
C ASN A 184 12.31 12.13 9.94
N ASP A 185 12.00 12.67 10.71
CA ASP A 185 11.15 12.87 11.86
C ASP A 185 10.12 14.01 11.69
N ASP A 186 10.09 14.64 10.50
CA ASP A 186 9.14 15.71 10.19
C ASP A 186 7.81 15.14 9.70
N ILE A 187 6.70 15.50 10.35
CA ILE A 187 5.35 15.13 9.88
C ILE A 187 5.05 15.89 8.58
N ARG A 188 4.68 15.15 7.54
CA ARG A 188 4.31 15.64 6.21
C ARG A 188 2.82 15.49 5.95
N GLN A 189 2.27 14.31 6.23
CA GLN A 189 0.85 14.04 6.05
C GLN A 189 0.23 13.60 7.37
N MET A 190 -0.99 14.05 7.64
CA MET A 190 -1.79 13.63 8.79
C MET A 190 -3.26 13.85 8.47
N ALA A 191 -4.05 12.77 8.39
CA ALA A 191 -5.49 12.81 8.12
C ALA A 191 -6.16 11.52 8.60
N SER A 192 -7.47 11.55 8.72
CA SER A 192 -8.25 10.34 8.99
C SER A 192 -8.75 9.69 7.70
N THR A 193 -8.90 8.36 7.73
CA THR A 193 -9.55 7.60 6.64
C THR A 193 -10.99 8.02 6.40
N HIS A 194 -11.66 8.61 7.39
CA HIS A 194 -13.03 9.11 7.21
C HIS A 194 -13.14 10.30 6.24
N GLU A 195 -12.01 10.98 5.95
CA GLU A 195 -11.95 12.09 5.00
C GLU A 195 -11.93 11.64 3.52
N MET A 196 -11.92 10.33 3.26
CA MET A 196 -12.05 9.80 1.91
C MET A 196 -13.37 10.22 1.28
N VAL A 197 -13.32 10.70 0.04
CA VAL A 197 -14.51 11.07 -0.75
C VAL A 197 -15.32 9.83 -1.11
N PHE A 198 -14.64 8.80 -1.61
CA PHE A 198 -15.21 7.48 -1.88
C PHE A 198 -14.70 6.51 -0.81
N ASN A 199 -15.61 5.91 -0.05
CA ASN A 199 -15.24 4.93 0.96
C ASN A 199 -14.79 3.58 0.32
N ILE A 200 -14.18 2.72 1.11
CA ILE A 200 -13.59 1.46 0.64
C ILE A 200 -14.58 0.55 -0.10
N TYR A 201 -15.85 0.51 0.33
CA TYR A 201 -16.87 -0.34 -0.28
C TYR A 201 -17.26 0.17 -1.67
N GLN A 202 -17.37 1.49 -1.82
CA GLN A 202 -17.59 2.13 -3.12
C GLN A 202 -16.42 1.90 -4.08
N LEU A 203 -15.16 1.95 -3.56
CA LEU A 203 -13.97 1.68 -4.37
C LEU A 203 -13.93 0.24 -4.87
N ILE A 204 -14.22 -0.75 -4.02
CA ILE A 204 -14.29 -2.16 -4.42
C ILE A 204 -15.39 -2.38 -5.46
N ALA A 205 -16.59 -1.84 -5.23
CA ALA A 205 -17.69 -1.94 -6.14
C ALA A 205 -17.34 -1.35 -7.52
N PHE A 206 -16.78 -0.13 -7.53
CA PHE A 206 -16.37 0.54 -8.76
C PHE A 206 -15.25 -0.22 -9.48
N ALA A 207 -14.18 -0.59 -8.80
CA ALA A 207 -13.07 -1.34 -9.40
C ALA A 207 -13.54 -2.70 -9.96
N SER A 208 -14.40 -3.42 -9.23
CA SER A 208 -14.94 -4.70 -9.68
C SER A 208 -15.92 -4.57 -10.85
N SER A 209 -16.51 -3.41 -11.08
CA SER A 209 -17.32 -3.13 -12.27
C SER A 209 -16.46 -3.00 -13.54
N VAL A 210 -15.22 -2.57 -13.41
CA VAL A 210 -14.26 -2.39 -14.50
C VAL A 210 -13.51 -3.69 -14.80
N MET A 211 -12.98 -4.37 -13.77
CA MET A 211 -12.12 -5.56 -13.91
C MET A 211 -12.39 -6.60 -12.81
N THR A 212 -12.11 -7.86 -13.10
CA THR A 212 -12.14 -8.92 -12.07
C THR A 212 -11.06 -8.67 -11.04
N LEU A 213 -11.45 -8.72 -9.77
CA LEU A 213 -10.51 -8.71 -8.64
C LEU A 213 -10.09 -10.15 -8.32
N GLU A 214 -8.81 -10.36 -8.06
CA GLU A 214 -8.25 -11.66 -7.71
C GLU A 214 -7.72 -11.63 -6.26
N PRO A 215 -7.69 -12.78 -5.55
CA PRO A 215 -7.08 -12.85 -4.23
C PRO A 215 -5.64 -12.33 -4.25
N GLY A 216 -5.31 -11.43 -3.32
CA GLY A 216 -4.00 -10.79 -3.24
C GLY A 216 -3.85 -9.51 -4.06
N ASP A 217 -4.81 -9.14 -4.90
CA ASP A 217 -4.82 -7.81 -5.53
C ASP A 217 -4.94 -6.72 -4.48
N LEU A 218 -4.39 -5.55 -4.80
CA LEU A 218 -4.43 -4.38 -3.93
C LEU A 218 -5.30 -3.28 -4.53
N ILE A 219 -6.04 -2.60 -3.64
CA ILE A 219 -6.67 -1.31 -3.95
C ILE A 219 -6.05 -0.27 -3.00
N LEU A 220 -5.27 0.65 -3.55
CA LEU A 220 -4.73 1.82 -2.86
C LEU A 220 -5.80 2.91 -2.87
N THR A 221 -6.14 3.44 -1.68
CA THR A 221 -7.38 4.21 -1.49
C THR A 221 -7.24 5.71 -1.73
N GLY A 222 -6.07 6.16 -2.15
CA GLY A 222 -5.74 7.58 -2.28
C GLY A 222 -5.04 8.14 -1.07
N THR A 223 -4.34 9.25 -1.26
CA THR A 223 -3.50 9.91 -0.26
C THR A 223 -4.10 11.23 0.22
N PRO A 224 -3.93 11.62 1.50
CA PRO A 224 -4.28 12.95 2.00
C PRO A 224 -3.28 14.03 1.52
N ALA A 225 -3.60 15.30 1.79
CA ALA A 225 -2.70 16.43 1.55
C ALA A 225 -1.39 16.34 2.35
N GLY A 226 -0.36 17.08 1.91
CA GLY A 226 0.95 17.14 2.55
C GLY A 226 2.00 16.27 1.85
N VAL A 227 1.77 15.84 0.61
CA VAL A 227 2.78 15.17 -0.21
C VAL A 227 3.99 16.08 -0.41
N SER A 228 5.20 15.51 -0.40
CA SER A 228 6.42 16.32 -0.53
C SER A 228 7.56 15.52 -1.17
N PRO A 229 8.54 16.22 -1.79
CA PRO A 229 9.67 15.58 -2.41
C PRO A 229 10.52 14.76 -1.43
N LEU A 230 11.06 13.66 -1.95
CA LEU A 230 12.04 12.79 -1.30
C LEU A 230 13.42 13.04 -1.86
N ALA A 231 14.43 12.95 -0.99
CA ALA A 231 15.84 13.12 -1.34
C ALA A 231 16.66 11.87 -0.98
N ASP A 232 17.86 11.76 -1.55
CA ASP A 232 18.81 10.71 -1.21
C ASP A 232 19.17 10.75 0.29
N GLY A 233 19.05 9.61 0.95
CA GLY A 233 19.29 9.45 2.38
C GLY A 233 18.08 9.69 3.28
N ASP A 234 16.93 10.08 2.74
CA ASP A 234 15.70 10.20 3.53
C ASP A 234 15.20 8.85 4.03
N ILE A 235 14.44 8.89 5.12
CA ILE A 235 13.66 7.76 5.65
C ILE A 235 12.20 8.16 5.69
N VAL A 236 11.36 7.43 4.97
CA VAL A 236 9.91 7.61 4.95
C VAL A 236 9.27 6.62 5.91
N ARG A 237 8.41 7.11 6.82
CA ARG A 237 7.60 6.29 7.70
C ARG A 237 6.13 6.64 7.52
N ILE A 238 5.34 5.64 7.19
CA ILE A 238 3.88 5.76 7.11
C ILE A 238 3.29 4.90 8.22
N THR A 239 2.55 5.54 9.12
CA THR A 239 1.86 4.87 10.22
C THR A 239 0.36 4.98 10.03
N ILE A 240 -0.34 3.86 10.14
CA ILE A 240 -1.80 3.82 10.22
C ILE A 240 -2.17 3.21 11.56
N GLU A 241 -2.96 3.97 12.33
CA GLU A 241 -3.47 3.54 13.63
C GLU A 241 -4.21 2.20 13.49
N GLY A 242 -3.90 1.23 14.35
CA GLY A 242 -4.46 -0.12 14.29
C GLY A 242 -3.72 -1.09 13.36
N ILE A 243 -2.94 -0.61 12.39
CA ILE A 243 -2.12 -1.48 11.52
C ILE A 243 -0.68 -1.51 12.02
N GLY A 244 0.03 -0.38 12.01
CA GLY A 244 1.44 -0.31 12.37
C GLY A 244 2.20 0.72 11.54
N THR A 245 3.49 0.47 11.27
CA THR A 245 4.36 1.40 10.54
C THR A 245 5.09 0.70 9.39
N LEU A 246 4.98 1.26 8.20
CA LEU A 246 5.78 0.94 7.02
C LEU A 246 6.94 1.95 6.95
N GLU A 247 8.18 1.46 6.98
CA GLU A 247 9.38 2.29 6.87
C GLU A 247 10.19 1.91 5.66
N ASN A 248 10.68 2.91 4.92
CA ASN A 248 11.54 2.69 3.75
C ASN A 248 12.63 3.78 3.69
N PRO A 249 13.91 3.39 3.59
CA PRO A 249 14.97 4.31 3.23
C PRO A 249 14.87 4.70 1.75
N VAL A 250 15.37 5.89 1.42
CA VAL A 250 15.38 6.46 0.07
C VAL A 250 16.81 6.59 -0.43
N LYS A 251 17.04 6.23 -1.70
CA LYS A 251 18.37 6.34 -2.32
C LYS A 251 18.25 6.78 -3.78
N ALA A 252 19.11 7.72 -4.19
CA ALA A 252 19.25 8.06 -5.59
C ALA A 252 19.89 6.92 -6.37
N GLU A 253 19.36 6.63 -7.57
CA GLU A 253 19.97 5.68 -8.49
C GLU A 253 21.31 6.21 -9.00
N ALA A 254 22.33 5.37 -9.00
CA ALA A 254 23.61 5.75 -9.59
C ALA A 254 23.46 5.95 -11.12
N PRO A 255 24.10 6.98 -11.72
CA PRO A 255 24.11 7.12 -13.18
C PRO A 255 24.73 5.88 -13.82
N HIS A 256 24.11 5.39 -14.89
CA HIS A 256 24.61 4.27 -15.71
C HIS A 256 25.64 4.74 -16.71
#